data_871fbf18fccd0c190a8859cadbd8c402
#
_entry.id   871fbf18fccd0c190a8859cadbd8c402
#
_cell.length_a   1.000
_cell.length_b   1.000
_cell.length_c   1.000
_cell.angle_alpha   90.00
_cell.angle_beta   90.00
_cell.angle_gamma   90.00
#
_symmetry.space_group_name_H-M   'P 1'
#
loop_
_entity.id
_entity.type
_entity.pdbx_description
1 polymer ?
#
loop_
_entity_poly.entity_id
_entity_poly.type
_entity_poly.pdbx_seq_one_letter_code
_entity_poly.pdbx_strand_id
1 'polypeptide(L)'
;MPSGNTSLYLDVFTKEGRKYEYLKLYLVPEHTRADKEQNRQTMQLAEAIRAKRTVEIQNDEYGFKSAYKEDTLFFDYYKAMCEKRLGAESKSNWGNWYSCLKHLEKYEKNHKITFAKITPEWVQGFRDYLDNKANAWENDKRERTKDKPLARNSKLSYFNKLRACLNQAFDDRIIAHNPIRGIEGFKAEEGTRMYLTIDELKKLAQTECEYPNIKKAFLFSCLTGLRRSDILKLTWGEVHEQGEFTRIIFKQKKTKGLEYLDLTPQAAELMGERGKPNENVFGDIYSPSCTNEAIKRWVLRAGIDKEITFHCGRHTFAVMMLDLGTDIYTVSKLLGHRELSTTQIYARVLDKNKQKAVQQIPKILE
;
A
#
# COMPACT_ATOMS: atom_id res chain seq x y z
N MET A 1 -18.15 5.04 -38.48
CA MET A 1 -16.75 5.32 -38.08
C MET A 1 -16.05 6.10 -39.19
N PRO A 2 -15.15 7.05 -38.90
CA PRO A 2 -14.48 7.86 -39.94
C PRO A 2 -13.62 7.04 -40.92
N SER A 3 -13.27 5.78 -40.56
CA SER A 3 -12.39 4.91 -41.38
C SER A 3 -13.12 4.00 -42.36
N GLY A 4 -14.44 4.10 -42.51
CA GLY A 4 -15.25 3.19 -43.34
C GLY A 4 -15.32 1.74 -42.85
N ASN A 5 -14.76 1.41 -41.68
CA ASN A 5 -14.79 0.06 -41.11
C ASN A 5 -16.16 -0.26 -40.50
N THR A 6 -16.61 -1.52 -40.67
CA THR A 6 -17.87 -2.03 -40.09
C THR A 6 -17.59 -2.80 -38.79
N SER A 7 -18.20 -2.38 -37.69
CA SER A 7 -18.07 -3.05 -36.38
C SER A 7 -18.98 -4.27 -36.32
N LEU A 8 -18.45 -5.39 -35.78
CA LEU A 8 -19.21 -6.60 -35.54
C LEU A 8 -19.72 -6.69 -34.12
N TYR A 9 -20.94 -7.17 -33.94
CA TYR A 9 -21.55 -7.43 -32.62
C TYR A 9 -22.39 -8.73 -32.67
N LEU A 10 -22.60 -9.34 -31.52
CA LEU A 10 -23.57 -10.40 -31.36
C LEU A 10 -24.91 -9.81 -30.96
N ASP A 11 -25.97 -10.25 -31.62
CA ASP A 11 -27.36 -9.95 -31.27
C ASP A 11 -27.90 -11.13 -30.47
N VAL A 12 -27.97 -10.96 -29.14
CA VAL A 12 -28.34 -12.01 -28.20
C VAL A 12 -29.77 -11.78 -27.74
N PHE A 13 -30.61 -12.78 -27.97
CA PHE A 13 -31.99 -12.78 -27.54
C PHE A 13 -32.20 -13.77 -26.40
N THR A 14 -32.57 -13.28 -25.22
CA THR A 14 -32.82 -14.09 -24.02
C THR A 14 -34.23 -13.83 -23.48
N LYS A 15 -34.67 -14.61 -22.50
CA LYS A 15 -35.97 -14.39 -21.81
C LYS A 15 -36.04 -13.00 -21.12
N GLU A 16 -34.90 -12.40 -20.83
CA GLU A 16 -34.79 -11.08 -20.20
C GLU A 16 -34.80 -9.92 -21.21
N GLY A 17 -34.72 -10.23 -22.52
CA GLY A 17 -34.77 -9.25 -23.60
C GLY A 17 -33.64 -9.36 -24.60
N ARG A 18 -33.54 -8.37 -25.51
CA ARG A 18 -32.54 -8.29 -26.57
C ARG A 18 -31.34 -7.49 -26.11
N LYS A 19 -30.11 -8.04 -26.29
CA LYS A 19 -28.85 -7.44 -25.89
C LYS A 19 -27.84 -7.51 -27.02
N TYR A 20 -27.10 -6.40 -27.22
CA TYR A 20 -26.02 -6.31 -28.21
C TYR A 20 -24.66 -6.41 -27.52
N GLU A 21 -23.85 -7.40 -27.91
CA GLU A 21 -22.51 -7.59 -27.41
C GLU A 21 -21.49 -7.24 -28.49
N TYR A 22 -20.81 -6.09 -28.38
CA TYR A 22 -19.81 -5.64 -29.35
C TYR A 22 -18.52 -6.45 -29.22
N LEU A 23 -18.08 -7.06 -30.34
CA LEU A 23 -16.93 -7.95 -30.37
C LEU A 23 -15.59 -7.22 -30.44
N LYS A 24 -15.58 -5.92 -30.72
CA LYS A 24 -14.39 -5.13 -31.04
C LYS A 24 -13.63 -5.67 -32.26
N LEU A 25 -14.32 -6.39 -33.13
CA LEU A 25 -13.85 -6.85 -34.44
C LEU A 25 -14.41 -5.95 -35.51
N TYR A 26 -13.61 -5.67 -36.52
CA TYR A 26 -13.97 -4.73 -37.57
C TYR A 26 -13.67 -5.32 -38.94
N LEU A 27 -14.62 -5.17 -39.85
CA LEU A 27 -14.40 -5.44 -41.27
C LEU A 27 -13.89 -4.17 -41.94
N VAL A 28 -12.87 -4.30 -42.77
CA VAL A 28 -12.31 -3.21 -43.57
C VAL A 28 -12.99 -3.13 -44.94
N PRO A 29 -13.05 -1.96 -45.61
CA PRO A 29 -13.51 -1.87 -47.00
C PRO A 29 -12.66 -2.76 -47.91
N GLU A 30 -13.31 -3.53 -48.78
CA GLU A 30 -12.63 -4.50 -49.65
C GLU A 30 -12.12 -3.83 -50.93
N HIS A 31 -10.88 -3.38 -50.94
CA HIS A 31 -10.24 -2.81 -52.10
C HIS A 31 -9.18 -3.75 -52.72
N THR A 32 -8.63 -4.65 -51.90
CA THR A 32 -7.56 -5.57 -52.31
C THR A 32 -7.89 -7.03 -51.97
N ARG A 33 -7.12 -7.96 -52.55
CA ARG A 33 -7.23 -9.38 -52.20
C ARG A 33 -6.83 -9.62 -50.73
N ALA A 34 -5.94 -8.83 -50.19
CA ALA A 34 -5.52 -8.90 -48.77
C ALA A 34 -6.67 -8.48 -47.83
N ASP A 35 -7.44 -7.44 -48.17
CA ASP A 35 -8.59 -6.97 -47.40
C ASP A 35 -9.67 -8.06 -47.31
N LYS A 36 -9.93 -8.76 -48.44
CA LYS A 36 -10.87 -9.89 -48.47
C LYS A 36 -10.43 -11.03 -47.58
N GLU A 37 -9.14 -11.35 -47.59
CA GLU A 37 -8.61 -12.41 -46.75
C GLU A 37 -8.67 -12.03 -45.26
N GLN A 38 -8.34 -10.79 -44.92
CA GLN A 38 -8.46 -10.25 -43.55
C GLN A 38 -9.92 -10.29 -43.07
N ASN A 39 -10.87 -9.86 -43.88
CA ASN A 39 -12.29 -9.90 -43.56
C ASN A 39 -12.77 -11.35 -43.36
N ARG A 40 -12.31 -12.30 -44.19
CA ARG A 40 -12.63 -13.73 -44.04
C ARG A 40 -12.16 -14.27 -42.70
N GLN A 41 -10.91 -13.97 -42.29
CA GLN A 41 -10.38 -14.39 -40.99
C GLN A 41 -11.13 -13.75 -39.83
N THR A 42 -11.47 -12.47 -39.94
CA THR A 42 -12.24 -11.74 -38.93
C THR A 42 -13.65 -12.34 -38.76
N MET A 43 -14.30 -12.71 -39.87
CA MET A 43 -15.61 -13.37 -39.82
C MET A 43 -15.54 -14.78 -39.22
N GLN A 44 -14.50 -15.57 -39.54
CA GLN A 44 -14.29 -16.88 -38.93
C GLN A 44 -14.12 -16.79 -37.41
N LEU A 45 -13.36 -15.79 -36.95
CA LEU A 45 -13.20 -15.52 -35.52
C LEU A 45 -14.53 -15.10 -34.87
N ALA A 46 -15.30 -14.24 -35.53
CA ALA A 46 -16.63 -13.83 -35.03
C ALA A 46 -17.60 -15.01 -34.94
N GLU A 47 -17.60 -15.91 -35.91
CA GLU A 47 -18.41 -17.15 -35.88
C GLU A 47 -17.99 -18.11 -34.76
N ALA A 48 -16.69 -18.27 -34.51
CA ALA A 48 -16.18 -19.06 -33.39
C ALA A 48 -16.62 -18.48 -32.03
N ILE A 49 -16.56 -17.16 -31.88
CA ILE A 49 -17.06 -16.46 -30.67
C ILE A 49 -18.58 -16.65 -30.54
N ARG A 50 -19.33 -16.52 -31.62
CA ARG A 50 -20.79 -16.77 -31.63
C ARG A 50 -21.14 -18.18 -31.20
N ALA A 51 -20.46 -19.20 -31.76
CA ALA A 51 -20.69 -20.60 -31.41
C ALA A 51 -20.43 -20.86 -29.91
N LYS A 52 -19.31 -20.35 -29.39
CA LYS A 52 -18.99 -20.41 -27.96
C LYS A 52 -20.07 -19.75 -27.10
N ARG A 53 -20.51 -18.56 -27.49
CA ARG A 53 -21.52 -17.79 -26.75
C ARG A 53 -22.89 -18.46 -26.77
N THR A 54 -23.24 -19.09 -27.88
CA THR A 54 -24.48 -19.89 -28.00
C THR A 54 -24.48 -21.07 -27.02
N VAL A 55 -23.36 -21.79 -26.90
CA VAL A 55 -23.22 -22.89 -25.94
C VAL A 55 -23.31 -22.38 -24.49
N GLU A 56 -22.70 -21.24 -24.18
CA GLU A 56 -22.79 -20.63 -22.84
C GLU A 56 -24.23 -20.29 -22.48
N ILE A 57 -24.98 -19.65 -23.40
CA ILE A 57 -26.40 -19.28 -23.19
C ILE A 57 -27.28 -20.54 -23.05
N GLN A 58 -27.06 -21.56 -23.89
CA GLN A 58 -27.80 -22.82 -23.79
C GLN A 58 -27.51 -23.54 -22.48
N ASN A 59 -26.25 -23.55 -22.02
CA ASN A 59 -25.88 -24.16 -20.75
C ASN A 59 -26.58 -23.46 -19.56
N ASP A 60 -26.70 -22.15 -19.59
CA ASP A 60 -27.44 -21.39 -18.57
C ASP A 60 -28.95 -21.68 -18.65
N GLU A 61 -29.51 -21.84 -19.85
CA GLU A 61 -30.95 -22.10 -20.06
C GLU A 61 -31.38 -23.52 -19.69
N TYR A 62 -30.50 -24.52 -19.88
CA TYR A 62 -30.75 -25.94 -19.56
C TYR A 62 -30.30 -26.36 -18.16
N GLY A 63 -29.79 -25.43 -17.33
CA GLY A 63 -29.41 -25.73 -15.95
C GLY A 63 -28.23 -26.70 -15.83
N PHE A 64 -27.39 -26.82 -16.87
CA PHE A 64 -26.12 -27.52 -16.72
C PHE A 64 -25.30 -26.80 -15.67
N LYS A 65 -24.85 -27.54 -14.65
CA LYS A 65 -24.01 -26.98 -13.58
C LYS A 65 -22.89 -26.17 -14.20
N SER A 66 -22.90 -24.89 -13.99
CA SER A 66 -21.83 -23.98 -14.34
C SER A 66 -20.50 -24.63 -13.98
N ALA A 67 -19.49 -24.55 -14.84
CA ALA A 67 -18.12 -24.94 -14.50
C ALA A 67 -17.57 -24.13 -13.31
N TYR A 68 -18.33 -23.13 -12.89
CA TYR A 68 -18.04 -22.23 -11.77
C TYR A 68 -18.76 -22.68 -10.51
N LYS A 69 -18.14 -22.40 -9.36
CA LYS A 69 -18.64 -22.79 -8.03
C LYS A 69 -19.32 -21.62 -7.32
N GLU A 70 -20.21 -20.93 -7.99
CA GLU A 70 -20.85 -19.69 -7.48
C GLU A 70 -21.71 -19.90 -6.23
N ASP A 71 -22.09 -21.16 -5.91
CA ASP A 71 -22.75 -21.53 -4.65
C ASP A 71 -21.76 -21.52 -3.44
N THR A 72 -20.46 -21.31 -3.67
CA THR A 72 -19.47 -21.18 -2.60
C THR A 72 -19.83 -19.99 -1.69
N LEU A 73 -19.77 -20.21 -0.38
CA LEU A 73 -20.01 -19.16 0.61
C LEU A 73 -18.89 -18.13 0.58
N PHE A 74 -19.26 -16.86 0.35
CA PHE A 74 -18.31 -15.77 0.23
C PHE A 74 -17.47 -15.56 1.50
N PHE A 75 -18.12 -15.58 2.67
CA PHE A 75 -17.41 -15.34 3.94
C PHE A 75 -16.44 -16.47 4.29
N ASP A 76 -16.78 -17.73 3.99
CA ASP A 76 -15.90 -18.86 4.24
C ASP A 76 -14.65 -18.79 3.36
N TYR A 77 -14.84 -18.46 2.08
CA TYR A 77 -13.73 -18.23 1.14
C TYR A 77 -12.84 -17.06 1.60
N TYR A 78 -13.45 -15.94 2.00
CA TYR A 78 -12.71 -14.77 2.47
C TYR A 78 -11.92 -15.08 3.74
N LYS A 79 -12.51 -15.81 4.71
CA LYS A 79 -11.85 -16.26 5.94
C LYS A 79 -10.67 -17.17 5.65
N ALA A 80 -10.82 -18.13 4.75
CA ALA A 80 -9.72 -18.99 4.32
C ALA A 80 -8.56 -18.17 3.71
N MET A 81 -8.86 -17.12 2.95
CA MET A 81 -7.84 -16.18 2.47
C MET A 81 -7.15 -15.39 3.59
N CYS A 82 -7.87 -15.03 4.66
CA CYS A 82 -7.27 -14.41 5.84
C CYS A 82 -6.32 -15.36 6.56
N GLU A 83 -6.73 -16.63 6.76
CA GLU A 83 -5.96 -17.66 7.46
C GLU A 83 -4.65 -17.99 6.73
N LYS A 84 -4.69 -18.17 5.40
CA LYS A 84 -3.47 -18.34 4.58
C LYS A 84 -2.44 -17.24 4.80
N ARG A 85 -2.87 -16.04 5.21
CA ARG A 85 -2.01 -14.88 5.45
C ARG A 85 -1.56 -14.73 6.90
N LEU A 86 -2.17 -15.44 7.84
CA LEU A 86 -1.80 -15.42 9.26
C LEU A 86 -0.40 -15.99 9.48
N GLY A 87 -0.04 -17.06 8.77
CA GLY A 87 1.28 -17.69 8.79
C GLY A 87 2.32 -17.03 7.86
N ALA A 88 1.87 -16.13 6.97
CA ALA A 88 2.74 -15.45 6.04
C ALA A 88 3.41 -14.22 6.68
N GLU A 89 4.48 -13.78 6.10
CA GLU A 89 5.52 -12.84 6.53
C GLU A 89 5.11 -11.54 7.27
N SER A 90 3.84 -11.12 7.27
CA SER A 90 3.43 -9.81 7.79
C SER A 90 2.12 -9.83 8.56
N LYS A 91 2.23 -9.78 9.90
CA LYS A 91 1.08 -9.57 10.79
C LYS A 91 0.23 -8.34 10.41
N SER A 92 0.86 -7.30 9.87
CA SER A 92 0.18 -6.07 9.42
C SER A 92 -0.72 -6.32 8.20
N ASN A 93 -0.28 -7.13 7.24
CA ASN A 93 -1.11 -7.47 6.08
C ASN A 93 -2.33 -8.30 6.49
N TRP A 94 -2.13 -9.30 7.34
CA TRP A 94 -3.22 -10.06 7.93
C TRP A 94 -4.21 -9.15 8.68
N GLY A 95 -3.71 -8.22 9.50
CA GLY A 95 -4.54 -7.27 10.24
C GLY A 95 -5.46 -6.44 9.32
N ASN A 96 -4.96 -6.01 8.16
CA ASN A 96 -5.76 -5.29 7.16
C ASN A 96 -6.86 -6.18 6.52
N TRP A 97 -6.56 -7.46 6.25
CA TRP A 97 -7.54 -8.41 5.76
C TRP A 97 -8.62 -8.68 6.79
N TYR A 98 -8.23 -8.88 8.05
CA TYR A 98 -9.14 -9.12 9.15
C TYR A 98 -10.03 -7.89 9.45
N SER A 99 -9.47 -6.69 9.41
CA SER A 99 -10.24 -5.46 9.56
C SER A 99 -11.26 -5.28 8.43
N CYS A 100 -10.88 -5.60 7.19
CA CYS A 100 -11.81 -5.61 6.07
C CYS A 100 -12.94 -6.64 6.26
N LEU A 101 -12.61 -7.86 6.75
CA LEU A 101 -13.61 -8.88 7.07
C LEU A 101 -14.66 -8.34 8.06
N LYS A 102 -14.23 -7.65 9.11
CA LYS A 102 -15.17 -7.06 10.09
C LYS A 102 -16.10 -6.03 9.46
N HIS A 103 -15.62 -5.21 8.53
CA HIS A 103 -16.46 -4.28 7.78
C HIS A 103 -17.41 -5.00 6.82
N LEU A 104 -16.96 -6.09 6.18
CA LEU A 104 -17.82 -6.92 5.32
C LEU A 104 -18.94 -7.58 6.13
N GLU A 105 -18.62 -8.18 7.29
CA GLU A 105 -19.61 -8.80 8.21
C GLU A 105 -20.61 -7.77 8.74
N LYS A 106 -20.20 -6.50 8.87
CA LYS A 106 -21.12 -5.43 9.28
C LYS A 106 -22.01 -4.94 8.16
N TYR A 107 -21.46 -4.83 6.95
CA TYR A 107 -22.20 -4.44 5.76
C TYR A 107 -23.23 -5.50 5.36
N GLU A 108 -22.78 -6.75 5.25
CA GLU A 108 -23.61 -7.89 4.87
C GLU A 108 -23.98 -8.74 6.09
N LYS A 109 -25.26 -8.73 6.43
CA LYS A 109 -25.79 -9.46 7.61
C LYS A 109 -26.02 -10.94 7.33
N ASN A 110 -26.23 -11.29 6.07
CA ASN A 110 -26.35 -12.68 5.66
C ASN A 110 -24.98 -13.32 5.49
N HIS A 111 -24.43 -13.87 6.56
CA HIS A 111 -23.12 -14.53 6.52
C HIS A 111 -23.09 -15.82 5.69
N LYS A 112 -24.25 -16.30 5.22
CA LYS A 112 -24.39 -17.44 4.29
C LYS A 112 -24.54 -16.98 2.82
N ILE A 113 -24.23 -15.71 2.52
CA ILE A 113 -24.28 -15.22 1.13
C ILE A 113 -23.28 -15.98 0.26
N THR A 114 -23.74 -16.40 -0.94
CA THR A 114 -22.92 -17.08 -1.94
C THR A 114 -22.34 -16.07 -2.94
N PHE A 115 -21.30 -16.47 -3.67
CA PHE A 115 -20.73 -15.63 -4.73
C PHE A 115 -21.72 -15.24 -5.80
N ALA A 116 -22.74 -16.06 -6.09
CA ALA A 116 -23.83 -15.72 -7.02
C ALA A 116 -24.60 -14.43 -6.64
N LYS A 117 -24.58 -14.04 -5.36
CA LYS A 117 -25.21 -12.83 -4.85
C LYS A 117 -24.29 -11.63 -4.74
N ILE A 118 -23.00 -11.79 -4.98
CA ILE A 118 -22.02 -10.70 -4.99
C ILE A 118 -22.04 -10.03 -6.37
N THR A 119 -22.99 -9.13 -6.56
CA THR A 119 -23.18 -8.40 -7.81
C THR A 119 -22.36 -7.11 -7.85
N PRO A 120 -22.22 -6.42 -9.00
CA PRO A 120 -21.61 -5.09 -9.07
C PRO A 120 -22.28 -4.08 -8.13
N GLU A 121 -23.61 -4.14 -7.99
CA GLU A 121 -24.38 -3.27 -7.08
C GLU A 121 -24.03 -3.55 -5.62
N TRP A 122 -23.84 -4.84 -5.25
CA TRP A 122 -23.39 -5.21 -3.92
C TRP A 122 -21.98 -4.66 -3.63
N VAL A 123 -21.06 -4.74 -4.58
CA VAL A 123 -19.69 -4.21 -4.45
C VAL A 123 -19.71 -2.68 -4.35
N GLN A 124 -20.53 -2.01 -5.16
CA GLN A 124 -20.71 -0.56 -5.08
C GLN A 124 -21.31 -0.17 -3.72
N GLY A 125 -22.31 -0.89 -3.24
CA GLY A 125 -22.92 -0.67 -1.92
C GLY A 125 -21.89 -0.82 -0.78
N PHE A 126 -20.98 -1.79 -0.85
CA PHE A 126 -19.88 -1.91 0.13
C PHE A 126 -18.91 -0.73 0.05
N ARG A 127 -18.57 -0.25 -1.15
CA ARG A 127 -17.77 0.95 -1.33
C ARG A 127 -18.42 2.16 -0.65
N ASP A 128 -19.72 2.35 -0.88
CA ASP A 128 -20.49 3.47 -0.33
C ASP A 128 -20.65 3.34 1.21
N TYR A 129 -20.78 2.11 1.71
CA TYR A 129 -20.72 1.83 3.15
C TYR A 129 -19.38 2.26 3.75
N LEU A 130 -18.25 1.90 3.13
CA LEU A 130 -16.92 2.32 3.58
C LEU A 130 -16.76 3.84 3.56
N ASP A 131 -17.38 4.51 2.60
CA ASP A 131 -17.26 5.96 2.43
C ASP A 131 -18.07 6.75 3.45
N ASN A 132 -19.29 6.32 3.72
CA ASN A 132 -20.28 7.13 4.41
C ASN A 132 -20.68 6.60 5.80
N LYS A 133 -20.52 5.29 6.07
CA LYS A 133 -21.09 4.65 7.28
C LYS A 133 -20.06 3.93 8.15
N ALA A 134 -18.91 3.59 7.62
CA ALA A 134 -17.92 2.81 8.34
C ALA A 134 -17.08 3.70 9.26
N ASN A 135 -16.97 3.30 10.53
CA ASN A 135 -16.18 3.99 11.54
C ASN A 135 -14.85 3.30 11.81
N ALA A 136 -13.85 4.05 12.25
CA ALA A 136 -12.47 3.61 12.37
C ALA A 136 -12.26 2.47 13.39
N TRP A 137 -13.07 2.41 14.46
CA TRP A 137 -12.83 1.50 15.58
C TRP A 137 -14.13 1.08 16.26
N GLU A 138 -15.02 0.43 15.54
CA GLU A 138 -16.31 0.02 16.10
C GLU A 138 -16.24 -1.01 17.24
N ASN A 139 -15.08 -1.68 17.38
CA ASN A 139 -14.83 -2.61 18.48
C ASN A 139 -13.91 -2.02 19.56
N ASP A 140 -13.50 -0.77 19.47
CA ASP A 140 -12.68 -0.14 20.49
C ASP A 140 -13.59 0.31 21.66
N LYS A 141 -13.34 -0.23 22.84
CA LYS A 141 -14.06 0.13 24.09
C LYS A 141 -13.81 1.59 24.52
N ARG A 142 -12.93 2.31 23.81
CA ARG A 142 -12.65 3.72 24.07
C ARG A 142 -13.70 4.60 23.41
N GLU A 143 -14.49 5.30 24.19
CA GLU A 143 -15.57 6.20 23.74
C GLU A 143 -15.12 7.27 22.73
N ARG A 144 -13.84 7.68 22.78
CA ARG A 144 -13.28 8.73 21.93
C ARG A 144 -13.23 8.41 20.43
N THR A 145 -13.44 7.17 20.05
CA THR A 145 -13.22 6.71 18.67
C THR A 145 -14.46 6.12 18.01
N LYS A 146 -15.57 5.98 18.74
CA LYS A 146 -16.79 5.32 18.24
C LYS A 146 -17.37 5.96 16.98
N ASP A 147 -17.26 7.30 16.84
CA ASP A 147 -17.87 8.05 15.74
C ASP A 147 -16.85 8.60 14.73
N LYS A 148 -15.57 8.19 14.84
CA LYS A 148 -14.56 8.66 13.91
C LYS A 148 -14.70 7.93 12.56
N PRO A 149 -14.98 8.63 11.46
CA PRO A 149 -15.07 8.01 10.13
C PRO A 149 -13.73 7.39 9.73
N LEU A 150 -13.78 6.39 8.85
CA LEU A 150 -12.58 5.77 8.30
C LEU A 150 -11.72 6.79 7.56
N ALA A 151 -10.42 6.78 7.85
CA ALA A 151 -9.45 7.53 7.06
C ALA A 151 -9.42 7.01 5.61
N ARG A 152 -9.22 7.92 4.64
CA ARG A 152 -9.27 7.61 3.21
C ARG A 152 -8.35 6.46 2.81
N ASN A 153 -7.13 6.42 3.34
CA ASN A 153 -6.19 5.33 3.06
C ASN A 153 -6.63 3.98 3.68
N SER A 154 -7.42 3.99 4.77
CA SER A 154 -8.04 2.78 5.30
C SER A 154 -9.16 2.27 4.39
N LYS A 155 -10.03 3.18 3.89
CA LYS A 155 -11.05 2.85 2.87
C LYS A 155 -10.42 2.21 1.64
N LEU A 156 -9.35 2.83 1.10
CA LEU A 156 -8.58 2.30 -0.03
C LEU A 156 -8.02 0.91 0.29
N SER A 157 -7.41 0.73 1.46
CA SER A 157 -6.83 -0.55 1.87
C SER A 157 -7.90 -1.65 1.92
N TYR A 158 -9.03 -1.41 2.56
CA TYR A 158 -10.10 -2.41 2.71
C TYR A 158 -10.77 -2.73 1.38
N PHE A 159 -11.07 -1.73 0.56
CA PHE A 159 -11.62 -1.97 -0.78
C PHE A 159 -10.68 -2.77 -1.67
N ASN A 160 -9.36 -2.52 -1.58
CA ASN A 160 -8.36 -3.31 -2.29
C ASN A 160 -8.26 -4.76 -1.77
N LYS A 161 -8.62 -5.06 -0.50
CA LYS A 161 -8.70 -6.44 0.00
C LYS A 161 -9.91 -7.17 -0.60
N LEU A 162 -11.06 -6.51 -0.71
CA LEU A 162 -12.20 -7.07 -1.42
C LEU A 162 -11.84 -7.32 -2.91
N ARG A 163 -11.20 -6.34 -3.57
CA ARG A 163 -10.75 -6.48 -4.96
C ARG A 163 -9.83 -7.69 -5.14
N ALA A 164 -8.86 -7.86 -4.24
CA ALA A 164 -7.94 -8.99 -4.29
C ALA A 164 -8.66 -10.33 -4.05
N CYS A 165 -9.69 -10.36 -3.19
CA CYS A 165 -10.51 -11.55 -2.97
C CYS A 165 -11.31 -11.93 -4.23
N LEU A 166 -12.00 -10.95 -4.86
CA LEU A 166 -12.80 -11.20 -6.04
C LEU A 166 -11.95 -11.55 -7.28
N ASN A 167 -10.76 -10.95 -7.41
CA ASN A 167 -9.82 -11.35 -8.45
C ASN A 167 -9.38 -12.81 -8.26
N GLN A 168 -9.02 -13.21 -7.03
CA GLN A 168 -8.63 -14.59 -6.75
C GLN A 168 -9.79 -15.56 -6.97
N ALA A 169 -11.02 -15.19 -6.58
CA ALA A 169 -12.19 -16.03 -6.83
C ALA A 169 -12.47 -16.22 -8.34
N PHE A 170 -12.16 -15.21 -9.16
CA PHE A 170 -12.23 -15.31 -10.61
C PHE A 170 -11.12 -16.24 -11.15
N ASP A 171 -9.89 -16.10 -10.68
CA ASP A 171 -8.76 -16.96 -11.08
C ASP A 171 -8.98 -18.42 -10.65
N ASP A 172 -9.57 -18.64 -9.47
CA ASP A 172 -9.94 -19.97 -8.94
C ASP A 172 -11.19 -20.57 -9.61
N ARG A 173 -11.78 -19.89 -10.59
CA ARG A 173 -13.02 -20.29 -11.28
C ARG A 173 -14.20 -20.49 -10.32
N ILE A 174 -14.27 -19.70 -9.27
CA ILE A 174 -15.44 -19.64 -8.39
C ILE A 174 -16.54 -18.82 -9.06
N ILE A 175 -16.19 -17.70 -9.69
CA ILE A 175 -17.11 -16.78 -10.39
C ILE A 175 -16.77 -16.68 -11.87
N ALA A 176 -17.81 -16.64 -12.72
CA ALA A 176 -17.66 -16.47 -14.15
C ALA A 176 -17.26 -15.06 -14.56
N HIS A 177 -17.80 -14.07 -13.83
CA HIS A 177 -17.57 -12.66 -14.05
C HIS A 177 -17.11 -12.00 -12.76
N ASN A 178 -16.11 -11.13 -12.86
CA ASN A 178 -15.63 -10.42 -11.69
C ASN A 178 -16.46 -9.15 -11.43
N PRO A 179 -17.28 -9.10 -10.37
CA PRO A 179 -18.24 -8.01 -10.13
C PRO A 179 -17.58 -6.67 -9.76
N ILE A 180 -16.28 -6.63 -9.47
CA ILE A 180 -15.57 -5.39 -9.15
C ILE A 180 -15.00 -4.69 -10.39
N ARG A 181 -15.09 -5.33 -11.57
CA ARG A 181 -14.63 -4.71 -12.82
C ARG A 181 -15.48 -3.50 -13.14
N GLY A 182 -14.82 -2.38 -13.46
CA GLY A 182 -15.49 -1.11 -13.75
C GLY A 182 -15.86 -0.27 -12.53
N ILE A 183 -15.74 -0.81 -11.31
CA ILE A 183 -16.02 -0.03 -10.09
C ILE A 183 -14.74 0.71 -9.67
N GLU A 184 -14.83 2.05 -9.65
CA GLU A 184 -13.74 2.91 -9.22
C GLU A 184 -13.53 2.79 -7.71
N GLY A 185 -12.29 2.50 -7.28
CA GLY A 185 -11.91 2.46 -5.87
C GLY A 185 -11.64 3.85 -5.30
N PHE A 186 -11.07 3.86 -4.09
CA PHE A 186 -10.61 5.10 -3.47
C PHE A 186 -9.24 5.50 -4.01
N LYS A 187 -9.01 6.79 -4.22
CA LYS A 187 -7.69 7.34 -4.52
C LYS A 187 -6.91 7.51 -3.21
N ALA A 188 -5.62 7.23 -3.25
CA ALA A 188 -4.75 7.47 -2.12
C ALA A 188 -4.71 8.96 -1.76
N GLU A 189 -4.68 9.25 -0.47
CA GLU A 189 -4.47 10.59 0.05
C GLU A 189 -3.03 10.71 0.53
N GLU A 190 -2.33 11.73 0.03
CA GLU A 190 -1.00 12.06 0.49
C GLU A 190 -1.10 12.78 1.84
N GLY A 191 -0.74 12.08 2.92
CA GLY A 191 -0.66 12.68 4.24
C GLY A 191 0.58 13.55 4.38
N THR A 192 0.44 14.67 5.11
CA THR A 192 1.59 15.48 5.52
C THR A 192 2.48 14.66 6.44
N ARG A 193 3.76 14.52 6.08
CA ARG A 193 4.75 13.78 6.89
C ARG A 193 5.37 14.75 7.89
N MET A 194 5.09 14.54 9.18
CA MET A 194 5.70 15.31 10.23
C MET A 194 7.18 14.95 10.39
N TYR A 195 8.01 15.97 10.60
CA TYR A 195 9.44 15.85 10.85
C TYR A 195 9.91 16.98 11.78
N LEU A 196 11.07 16.81 12.37
CA LEU A 196 11.73 17.82 13.18
C LEU A 196 12.74 18.60 12.32
N THR A 197 12.80 19.91 12.49
CA THR A 197 13.92 20.72 11.99
C THR A 197 15.19 20.42 12.78
N ILE A 198 16.35 20.82 12.27
CA ILE A 198 17.63 20.64 12.98
C ILE A 198 17.59 21.31 14.37
N ASP A 199 17.02 22.50 14.47
CA ASP A 199 16.92 23.22 15.74
C ASP A 199 15.96 22.55 16.72
N GLU A 200 14.80 22.07 16.23
CA GLU A 200 13.88 21.26 17.03
C GLU A 200 14.51 19.96 17.50
N LEU A 201 15.28 19.29 16.63
CA LEU A 201 16.00 18.07 17.00
C LEU A 201 17.06 18.32 18.08
N LYS A 202 17.84 19.42 17.98
CA LYS A 202 18.79 19.84 19.01
C LYS A 202 18.09 20.10 20.34
N LYS A 203 17.00 20.87 20.31
CA LYS A 203 16.19 21.19 21.49
C LYS A 203 15.65 19.91 22.15
N LEU A 204 15.11 19.01 21.34
CA LEU A 204 14.61 17.71 21.82
C LEU A 204 15.72 16.86 22.45
N ALA A 205 16.89 16.80 21.82
CA ALA A 205 18.04 16.04 22.34
C ALA A 205 18.50 16.54 23.72
N GLN A 206 18.43 17.85 23.96
CA GLN A 206 18.80 18.46 25.24
C GLN A 206 17.71 18.27 26.32
N THR A 207 16.46 18.03 25.91
CA THR A 207 15.34 17.84 26.84
C THR A 207 15.38 16.44 27.47
N GLU A 208 15.12 16.37 28.77
CA GLU A 208 15.03 15.13 29.50
C GLU A 208 13.86 14.27 29.03
N CYS A 209 14.13 12.98 28.82
CA CYS A 209 13.13 11.98 28.45
C CYS A 209 12.98 10.95 29.58
N GLU A 210 11.73 10.68 29.96
CA GLU A 210 11.38 9.70 30.99
C GLU A 210 11.93 8.29 30.67
N TYR A 211 12.12 7.97 29.36
CA TYR A 211 12.59 6.68 28.89
C TYR A 211 13.90 6.82 28.09
N PRO A 212 15.07 6.68 28.72
CA PRO A 212 16.37 6.87 28.06
C PRO A 212 16.58 6.01 26.80
N ASN A 213 16.12 4.76 26.82
CA ASN A 213 16.27 3.86 25.65
C ASN A 213 15.41 4.32 24.47
N ILE A 214 14.21 4.86 24.72
CA ILE A 214 13.38 5.44 23.68
C ILE A 214 14.03 6.68 23.10
N LYS A 215 14.61 7.56 23.96
CA LYS A 215 15.35 8.75 23.54
C LYS A 215 16.52 8.37 22.62
N LYS A 216 17.39 7.45 23.08
CA LYS A 216 18.54 6.98 22.29
C LYS A 216 18.11 6.41 20.94
N ALA A 217 17.14 5.48 20.92
CA ALA A 217 16.67 4.84 19.70
C ALA A 217 15.97 5.81 18.72
N PHE A 218 15.22 6.79 19.23
CA PHE A 218 14.58 7.80 18.39
C PHE A 218 15.60 8.75 17.77
N LEU A 219 16.54 9.27 18.55
CA LEU A 219 17.63 10.11 18.06
C LEU A 219 18.50 9.35 17.05
N PHE A 220 18.79 8.07 17.32
CA PHE A 220 19.48 7.20 16.38
C PHE A 220 18.71 7.07 15.05
N SER A 221 17.37 6.93 15.11
CA SER A 221 16.55 6.96 13.89
C SER A 221 16.63 8.30 13.14
N CYS A 222 16.72 9.42 13.85
CA CYS A 222 16.90 10.75 13.27
C CYS A 222 18.28 10.94 12.60
N LEU A 223 19.30 10.24 13.07
CA LEU A 223 20.68 10.35 12.54
C LEU A 223 21.02 9.29 11.49
N THR A 224 20.23 8.22 11.38
CA THR A 224 20.52 7.07 10.51
C THR A 224 19.44 6.78 9.49
N GLY A 225 18.23 7.28 9.69
CA GLY A 225 17.06 6.98 8.87
C GLY A 225 16.52 5.55 9.04
N LEU A 226 17.04 4.75 9.95
CA LEU A 226 16.60 3.38 10.16
C LEU A 226 15.15 3.30 10.64
N ARG A 227 14.45 2.27 10.19
CA ARG A 227 13.09 2.01 10.66
C ARG A 227 13.11 1.50 12.10
N ARG A 228 12.06 1.83 12.88
CA ARG A 228 11.89 1.30 14.23
C ARG A 228 12.09 -0.22 14.30
N SER A 229 11.54 -0.96 13.34
CA SER A 229 11.65 -2.43 13.29
C SER A 229 13.07 -2.93 13.12
N ASP A 230 13.93 -2.16 12.48
CA ASP A 230 15.32 -2.52 12.23
C ASP A 230 16.18 -2.12 13.44
N ILE A 231 15.94 -0.95 14.04
CA ILE A 231 16.58 -0.52 15.29
C ILE A 231 16.34 -1.50 16.44
N LEU A 232 15.08 -1.97 16.60
CA LEU A 232 14.70 -2.86 17.69
C LEU A 232 15.31 -4.27 17.62
N LYS A 233 15.78 -4.68 16.46
CA LYS A 233 16.42 -5.99 16.30
C LYS A 233 17.91 -5.89 16.01
N LEU A 234 18.45 -4.66 15.93
CA LEU A 234 19.87 -4.44 15.74
C LEU A 234 20.64 -5.04 16.90
N THR A 235 21.55 -5.96 16.61
CA THR A 235 22.40 -6.63 17.60
C THR A 235 23.82 -6.13 17.51
N TRP A 236 24.58 -6.31 18.57
CA TRP A 236 26.00 -5.95 18.59
C TRP A 236 26.85 -6.76 17.62
N GLY A 237 26.38 -7.95 17.20
CA GLY A 237 27.01 -8.75 16.14
C GLY A 237 26.91 -8.13 14.75
N GLU A 238 25.96 -7.21 14.54
CA GLU A 238 25.77 -6.48 13.29
C GLU A 238 26.56 -5.16 13.25
N VAL A 239 27.24 -4.79 14.35
CA VAL A 239 28.05 -3.56 14.48
C VAL A 239 29.52 -3.88 14.30
N HIS A 240 30.16 -3.25 13.33
CA HIS A 240 31.56 -3.49 12.94
C HIS A 240 32.37 -2.19 12.97
N GLU A 241 33.56 -2.25 13.56
CA GLU A 241 34.56 -1.17 13.47
C GLU A 241 35.32 -1.31 12.15
N GLN A 242 35.30 -0.28 11.31
CA GLN A 242 36.03 -0.25 10.04
C GLN A 242 36.88 1.04 9.95
N GLY A 243 38.12 0.97 10.39
CA GLY A 243 39.00 2.12 10.45
C GLY A 243 38.43 3.22 11.33
N GLU A 244 38.17 4.40 10.76
CA GLU A 244 37.60 5.56 11.48
C GLU A 244 36.07 5.54 11.58
N PHE A 245 35.40 4.55 10.97
CA PHE A 245 33.94 4.50 10.91
C PHE A 245 33.39 3.27 11.64
N THR A 246 32.31 3.45 12.34
CA THR A 246 31.45 2.35 12.79
C THR A 246 30.43 2.04 11.68
N ARG A 247 30.40 0.80 11.23
CA ARG A 247 29.50 0.31 10.20
C ARG A 247 28.51 -0.70 10.77
N ILE A 248 27.26 -0.55 10.47
CA ILE A 248 26.25 -1.58 10.73
C ILE A 248 25.96 -2.35 9.44
N ILE A 249 25.95 -3.69 9.53
CA ILE A 249 25.61 -4.59 8.43
C ILE A 249 24.43 -5.45 8.90
N PHE A 250 23.25 -5.21 8.32
CA PHE A 250 22.03 -5.82 8.82
C PHE A 250 21.08 -6.19 7.68
N LYS A 251 20.19 -7.15 7.95
CA LYS A 251 19.12 -7.52 7.02
C LYS A 251 17.83 -6.79 7.39
N GLN A 252 17.33 -5.93 6.50
CA GLN A 252 16.10 -5.19 6.75
C GLN A 252 14.92 -6.14 7.02
N LYS A 253 14.13 -5.87 8.06
CA LYS A 253 12.98 -6.69 8.42
C LYS A 253 11.88 -6.67 7.36
N LYS A 254 11.61 -5.50 6.78
CA LYS A 254 10.49 -5.30 5.82
C LYS A 254 10.83 -5.74 4.40
N THR A 255 12.03 -5.43 3.91
CA THR A 255 12.43 -5.65 2.52
C THR A 255 13.32 -6.86 2.34
N LYS A 256 13.86 -7.42 3.45
CA LYS A 256 14.78 -8.55 3.50
C LYS A 256 16.09 -8.36 2.70
N GLY A 257 16.39 -7.14 2.28
CA GLY A 257 17.67 -6.78 1.68
C GLY A 257 18.78 -6.73 2.74
N LEU A 258 19.99 -7.14 2.37
CA LEU A 258 21.19 -6.85 3.12
C LEU A 258 21.55 -5.39 2.89
N GLU A 259 21.73 -4.66 3.97
CA GLU A 259 22.06 -3.24 3.95
C GLU A 259 23.31 -3.01 4.83
N TYR A 260 24.08 -2.02 4.46
CA TYR A 260 25.14 -1.49 5.30
C TYR A 260 24.98 0.02 5.43
N LEU A 261 25.33 0.54 6.58
CA LEU A 261 25.26 1.97 6.88
C LEU A 261 26.45 2.38 7.74
N ASP A 262 27.19 3.37 7.27
CA ASP A 262 28.25 3.99 8.06
C ASP A 262 27.64 5.01 9.02
N LEU A 263 28.06 4.94 10.27
CA LEU A 263 27.53 5.79 11.33
C LEU A 263 28.44 7.00 11.54
N THR A 264 27.82 8.14 11.79
CA THR A 264 28.56 9.29 12.34
C THR A 264 28.99 8.96 13.78
N PRO A 265 30.08 9.56 14.31
CA PRO A 265 30.47 9.36 15.71
C PRO A 265 29.33 9.61 16.69
N GLN A 266 28.54 10.64 16.44
CA GLN A 266 27.36 10.99 17.24
C GLN A 266 26.26 9.90 17.23
N ALA A 267 26.07 9.22 16.10
CA ALA A 267 25.13 8.10 16.02
C ALA A 267 25.68 6.86 16.74
N ALA A 268 26.98 6.61 16.63
CA ALA A 268 27.64 5.51 17.33
C ALA A 268 27.58 5.70 18.86
N GLU A 269 27.79 6.91 19.37
CA GLU A 269 27.68 7.24 20.80
C GLU A 269 26.30 6.91 21.39
N LEU A 270 25.23 7.10 20.62
CA LEU A 270 23.86 6.75 21.06
C LEU A 270 23.66 5.26 21.32
N MET A 271 24.48 4.39 20.74
CA MET A 271 24.42 2.95 21.01
C MET A 271 24.91 2.60 22.41
N GLY A 272 25.82 3.40 22.97
CA GLY A 272 26.40 3.16 24.27
C GLY A 272 27.55 2.12 24.26
N GLU A 273 27.78 1.51 25.40
CA GLU A 273 28.84 0.49 25.54
C GLU A 273 28.47 -0.80 24.78
N ARG A 274 29.51 -1.41 24.19
CA ARG A 274 29.35 -2.63 23.40
C ARG A 274 28.98 -3.82 24.29
N GLY A 275 27.83 -4.42 24.00
CA GLY A 275 27.38 -5.65 24.63
C GLY A 275 27.84 -6.92 23.90
N LYS A 276 27.27 -8.05 24.28
CA LYS A 276 27.51 -9.34 23.61
C LYS A 276 26.93 -9.36 22.20
N PRO A 277 27.49 -10.12 21.25
CA PRO A 277 27.07 -10.12 19.85
C PRO A 277 25.55 -10.36 19.64
N ASN A 278 24.94 -11.18 20.47
CA ASN A 278 23.51 -11.52 20.36
C ASN A 278 22.57 -10.56 21.13
N GLU A 279 23.12 -9.60 21.86
CA GLU A 279 22.33 -8.62 22.62
C GLU A 279 21.87 -7.49 21.70
N ASN A 280 20.64 -7.03 21.92
CA ASN A 280 20.11 -5.89 21.20
C ASN A 280 20.79 -4.59 21.64
N VAL A 281 21.16 -3.75 20.68
CA VAL A 281 21.87 -2.49 20.93
C VAL A 281 21.06 -1.53 21.81
N PHE A 282 19.74 -1.43 21.57
CA PHE A 282 18.88 -0.48 22.28
C PHE A 282 18.05 -1.10 23.42
N GLY A 283 18.27 -2.38 23.75
CA GLY A 283 17.56 -3.09 24.80
C GLY A 283 16.04 -3.15 24.53
N ASP A 284 15.27 -3.35 25.60
CA ASP A 284 13.82 -3.46 25.49
C ASP A 284 13.16 -2.10 25.28
N ILE A 285 12.47 -1.97 24.17
CA ILE A 285 11.62 -0.82 23.85
C ILE A 285 10.17 -1.28 23.82
N TYR A 286 9.32 -0.58 24.54
CA TYR A 286 7.90 -0.85 24.69
C TYR A 286 7.14 -1.01 23.35
N SER A 287 5.90 -1.44 23.42
CA SER A 287 5.00 -1.54 22.26
C SER A 287 4.94 -0.22 21.47
N PRO A 288 4.57 -0.24 20.17
CA PRO A 288 4.52 0.97 19.35
C PRO A 288 3.64 2.08 19.94
N SER A 289 2.51 1.73 20.57
CA SER A 289 1.61 2.70 21.20
C SER A 289 2.24 3.38 22.42
N CYS A 290 2.83 2.61 23.32
CA CYS A 290 3.53 3.16 24.49
C CYS A 290 4.74 3.99 24.09
N THR A 291 5.51 3.54 23.09
CA THR A 291 6.66 4.28 22.56
C THR A 291 6.24 5.64 21.99
N ASN A 292 5.16 5.68 21.18
CA ASN A 292 4.69 6.92 20.59
C ASN A 292 4.10 7.87 21.65
N GLU A 293 3.44 7.36 22.68
CA GLU A 293 2.95 8.18 23.78
C GLU A 293 4.10 8.79 24.59
N ALA A 294 5.16 8.05 24.85
CA ALA A 294 6.36 8.54 25.51
C ALA A 294 7.05 9.65 24.67
N ILE A 295 7.18 9.46 23.36
CA ILE A 295 7.71 10.46 22.45
C ILE A 295 6.85 11.71 22.43
N LYS A 296 5.52 11.58 22.39
CA LYS A 296 4.59 12.70 22.42
C LYS A 296 4.79 13.57 23.67
N ARG A 297 4.87 12.95 24.85
CA ARG A 297 5.12 13.65 26.11
C ARG A 297 6.48 14.35 26.12
N TRP A 298 7.52 13.69 25.58
CA TRP A 298 8.86 14.26 25.51
C TRP A 298 8.93 15.46 24.55
N VAL A 299 8.30 15.38 23.37
CA VAL A 299 8.19 16.46 22.39
C VAL A 299 7.45 17.66 22.97
N LEU A 300 6.34 17.40 23.69
CA LEU A 300 5.60 18.47 24.38
C LEU A 300 6.45 19.15 25.45
N ARG A 301 7.21 18.38 26.27
CA ARG A 301 8.14 18.90 27.26
C ARG A 301 9.24 19.76 26.63
N ALA A 302 9.66 19.41 25.43
CA ALA A 302 10.60 20.23 24.66
C ALA A 302 9.97 21.51 24.08
N GLY A 303 8.67 21.75 24.29
CA GLY A 303 7.95 22.90 23.74
C GLY A 303 7.89 22.87 22.21
N ILE A 304 7.74 21.70 21.62
CA ILE A 304 7.58 21.49 20.17
C ILE A 304 6.11 21.13 19.92
N ASP A 305 5.41 21.98 19.16
CA ASP A 305 4.00 21.79 18.82
C ASP A 305 3.88 21.00 17.51
N LYS A 306 4.23 19.70 17.56
CA LYS A 306 4.12 18.77 16.44
C LYS A 306 3.73 17.37 16.92
N GLU A 307 2.88 16.69 16.16
CA GLU A 307 2.56 15.29 16.42
C GLU A 307 3.67 14.36 15.91
N ILE A 308 4.67 14.13 16.76
CA ILE A 308 5.82 13.29 16.43
C ILE A 308 5.59 11.86 16.93
N THR A 309 5.76 10.91 16.02
CA THR A 309 5.81 9.47 16.30
C THR A 309 7.22 8.94 16.04
N PHE A 310 7.52 7.70 16.47
CA PHE A 310 8.83 7.12 16.20
C PHE A 310 9.22 7.15 14.71
N HIS A 311 8.25 6.96 13.83
CA HIS A 311 8.51 6.97 12.38
C HIS A 311 8.92 8.35 11.84
N CYS A 312 8.57 9.41 12.55
CA CYS A 312 9.00 10.77 12.20
C CYS A 312 10.52 10.94 12.30
N GLY A 313 11.24 10.12 13.11
CA GLY A 313 12.70 10.13 13.14
C GLY A 313 13.31 9.87 11.75
N ARG A 314 12.81 8.88 11.04
CA ARG A 314 13.23 8.59 9.67
C ARG A 314 12.85 9.70 8.67
N HIS A 315 11.70 10.35 8.86
CA HIS A 315 11.31 11.52 8.06
C HIS A 315 12.24 12.70 8.32
N THR A 316 12.62 12.91 9.60
CA THR A 316 13.59 13.92 10.02
C THR A 316 14.94 13.71 9.35
N PHE A 317 15.47 12.46 9.34
CA PHE A 317 16.70 12.14 8.63
C PHE A 317 16.61 12.49 7.13
N ALA A 318 15.53 12.04 6.46
CA ALA A 318 15.37 12.29 5.03
C ALA A 318 15.36 13.78 4.69
N VAL A 319 14.58 14.56 5.45
CA VAL A 319 14.48 16.01 5.24
C VAL A 319 15.79 16.69 5.56
N MET A 320 16.43 16.34 6.68
CA MET A 320 17.72 16.88 7.07
C MET A 320 18.81 16.66 6.01
N MET A 321 18.90 15.45 5.45
CA MET A 321 19.88 15.15 4.39
C MET A 321 19.63 15.96 3.13
N LEU A 322 18.36 16.13 2.74
CA LEU A 322 17.98 16.97 1.59
C LEU A 322 18.26 18.46 1.85
N ASP A 323 18.01 18.97 3.07
CA ASP A 323 18.30 20.35 3.46
C ASP A 323 19.81 20.63 3.46
N LEU A 324 20.64 19.61 3.79
CA LEU A 324 22.10 19.67 3.73
C LEU A 324 22.65 19.55 2.30
N GLY A 325 21.77 19.40 1.28
CA GLY A 325 22.16 19.35 -0.12
C GLY A 325 22.42 17.97 -0.70
N THR A 326 22.17 16.89 0.06
CA THR A 326 22.29 15.53 -0.48
C THR A 326 21.20 15.31 -1.53
N ASP A 327 21.55 14.73 -2.67
CA ASP A 327 20.62 14.43 -3.73
C ASP A 327 19.59 13.33 -3.31
N ILE A 328 18.42 13.38 -3.92
CA ILE A 328 17.29 12.52 -3.55
C ILE A 328 17.58 11.02 -3.80
N TYR A 329 18.41 10.69 -4.79
CA TYR A 329 18.78 9.31 -5.09
C TYR A 329 19.65 8.75 -3.98
N THR A 330 20.66 9.49 -3.55
CA THR A 330 21.52 9.12 -2.40
C THR A 330 20.68 8.97 -1.12
N VAL A 331 19.78 9.92 -0.83
CA VAL A 331 18.86 9.80 0.32
C VAL A 331 17.97 8.56 0.20
N SER A 332 17.47 8.26 -1.00
CA SER A 332 16.68 7.03 -1.24
C SER A 332 17.48 5.77 -0.93
N LYS A 333 18.76 5.72 -1.31
CA LYS A 333 19.67 4.60 -1.00
C LYS A 333 19.95 4.49 0.50
N LEU A 334 20.29 5.59 1.16
CA LEU A 334 20.51 5.61 2.62
C LEU A 334 19.29 5.13 3.40
N LEU A 335 18.10 5.45 2.92
CA LEU A 335 16.85 4.95 3.48
C LEU A 335 16.55 3.49 3.11
N GLY A 336 17.23 2.88 2.15
CA GLY A 336 16.93 1.55 1.64
C GLY A 336 15.54 1.48 1.02
N HIS A 337 15.15 2.48 0.22
CA HIS A 337 13.95 2.45 -0.59
C HIS A 337 14.21 1.71 -1.90
N ARG A 338 13.33 0.77 -2.27
CA ARG A 338 13.42 0.07 -3.56
C ARG A 338 13.05 0.98 -4.73
N GLU A 339 12.07 1.85 -4.51
CA GLU A 339 11.54 2.78 -5.50
C GLU A 339 11.81 4.23 -5.08
N LEU A 340 12.36 5.03 -6.00
CA LEU A 340 12.65 6.45 -5.78
C LEU A 340 11.38 7.24 -5.45
N SER A 341 10.25 6.85 -6.04
CA SER A 341 8.92 7.43 -5.77
C SER A 341 8.55 7.47 -4.29
N THR A 342 9.05 6.51 -3.49
CA THR A 342 8.86 6.50 -2.04
C THR A 342 9.57 7.68 -1.34
N THR A 343 10.64 8.22 -1.95
CA THR A 343 11.41 9.37 -1.42
C THR A 343 10.87 10.69 -1.95
N GLN A 344 10.17 10.68 -3.08
CA GLN A 344 9.59 11.89 -3.71
C GLN A 344 8.56 12.61 -2.81
N ILE A 345 8.02 11.94 -1.79
CA ILE A 345 7.16 12.57 -0.77
C ILE A 345 7.86 13.74 -0.05
N TYR A 346 9.20 13.77 -0.05
CA TYR A 346 10.00 14.86 0.49
C TYR A 346 10.33 15.94 -0.55
N ALA A 347 9.80 15.85 -1.77
CA ALA A 347 10.12 16.77 -2.87
C ALA A 347 9.85 18.26 -2.54
N ARG A 348 8.90 18.54 -1.63
CA ARG A 348 8.63 19.91 -1.16
C ARG A 348 9.84 20.59 -0.52
N VAL A 349 10.76 19.79 0.07
CA VAL A 349 12.02 20.30 0.62
C VAL A 349 12.98 20.71 -0.49
N LEU A 350 12.91 20.02 -1.65
CA LEU A 350 13.74 20.33 -2.81
C LEU A 350 13.43 21.69 -3.45
N ASP A 351 12.24 22.26 -3.21
CA ASP A 351 11.89 23.58 -3.74
C ASP A 351 12.76 24.70 -3.16
N LYS A 352 13.16 24.58 -1.88
CA LYS A 352 14.16 25.48 -1.28
C LYS A 352 15.54 25.32 -1.94
N ASN A 353 15.92 24.10 -2.28
CA ASN A 353 17.20 23.82 -2.92
C ASN A 353 17.23 24.27 -4.38
N LYS A 354 16.08 24.30 -5.07
CA LYS A 354 15.97 24.89 -6.43
C LYS A 354 16.39 26.36 -6.44
N GLN A 355 15.92 27.15 -5.48
CA GLN A 355 16.30 28.57 -5.37
C GLN A 355 17.81 28.72 -5.14
N LYS A 356 18.39 27.92 -4.24
CA LYS A 356 19.83 27.92 -3.99
C LYS A 356 20.62 27.50 -5.24
N ALA A 357 20.15 26.47 -5.97
CA ALA A 357 20.81 26.01 -7.17
C ALA A 357 20.79 27.07 -8.29
N VAL A 358 19.68 27.78 -8.48
CA VAL A 358 19.58 28.87 -9.44
C VAL A 358 20.50 30.04 -9.06
N GLN A 359 20.65 30.35 -7.77
CA GLN A 359 21.55 31.40 -7.27
C GLN A 359 23.04 31.06 -7.48
N GLN A 360 23.39 29.80 -7.67
CA GLN A 360 24.77 29.36 -7.98
C GLN A 360 25.16 29.56 -9.45
N ILE A 361 24.22 29.93 -10.32
CA ILE A 361 24.53 30.22 -11.72
C ILE A 361 25.40 31.49 -11.75
N PRO A 362 26.64 31.41 -12.29
CA PRO A 362 27.51 32.59 -12.34
C PRO A 362 26.91 33.63 -13.25
N LYS A 363 27.20 34.90 -12.96
CA LYS A 363 26.81 36.03 -13.82
C LYS A 363 27.54 35.86 -15.18
N ILE A 364 26.78 35.59 -16.25
CA ILE A 364 27.32 35.38 -17.62
C ILE A 364 27.19 36.63 -18.45
N LEU A 365 26.20 37.46 -18.13
CA LEU A 365 25.95 38.72 -18.84
C LEU A 365 26.50 39.87 -18.01
N GLU A 366 27.27 40.81 -18.65
CA GLU A 366 27.73 42.02 -18.01
C GLU A 366 26.60 43.04 -17.79
#